data_c9d0657013e6eb15ae9b6e536a8f09e4
#
_entry.id   c9d0657013e6eb15ae9b6e536a8f09e4
#
_cell.length_a   1.000
_cell.length_b   1.000
_cell.length_c   1.000
_cell.angle_alpha   90.00
_cell.angle_beta   90.00
_cell.angle_gamma   90.00
#
_symmetry.space_group_name_H-M   'P 1'
#
loop_
_entity.id
_entity.type
_entity.pdbx_description
1 polymer ?
#
loop_
_entity_poly.entity_id
_entity_poly.type
_entity_poly.pdbx_seq_one_letter_code
_entity_poly.pdbx_strand_id
1 'polypeptide(L)'
;MMRYTILTKGDSKSNALKHKMINHMKDFQMVEDSENPEIVISVGGDGTLLQAFHQYSHMLSKVAFVGIHTGHLGFYADWLPHEVEKLIIEINNTRTKLTLMLKSKSDL
;
A
#
# COMPACT_ATOMS: atom_id res chain seq x y z
N MET A 1 15.47 7.35 -2.44
CA MET A 1 14.46 6.72 -3.33
C MET A 1 13.67 5.71 -2.53
N MET A 2 12.35 5.82 -2.54
CA MET A 2 11.51 4.92 -1.75
C MET A 2 11.27 3.60 -2.49
N ARG A 3 11.40 2.49 -1.77
CA ARG A 3 11.12 1.16 -2.29
C ARG A 3 9.73 0.71 -1.84
N TYR A 4 8.96 0.21 -2.77
CA TYR A 4 7.60 -0.24 -2.48
C TYR A 4 7.32 -1.57 -3.17
N THR A 5 6.28 -2.25 -2.70
CA THR A 5 5.71 -3.39 -3.42
C THR A 5 4.19 -3.35 -3.29
N ILE A 6 3.50 -3.89 -4.28
CA ILE A 6 2.04 -3.92 -4.31
C ILE A 6 1.57 -5.35 -4.46
N LEU A 7 0.78 -5.81 -3.49
CA LEU A 7 0.10 -7.10 -3.56
C LEU A 7 -1.34 -6.88 -3.96
N THR A 8 -1.85 -7.68 -4.87
CA THR A 8 -3.25 -7.59 -5.29
C THR A 8 -4.00 -8.85 -4.93
N LYS A 9 -5.33 -8.71 -4.87
CA LYS A 9 -6.23 -9.84 -4.72
C LYS A 9 -6.16 -10.80 -5.93
N GLY A 10 -5.72 -10.30 -7.07
CA GLY A 10 -5.58 -11.11 -8.28
C GLY A 10 -6.68 -10.94 -9.31
N ASP A 11 -7.75 -10.24 -8.96
CA ASP A 11 -8.82 -9.97 -9.92
C ASP A 11 -8.45 -8.82 -10.87
N SER A 12 -9.21 -8.67 -11.93
CA SER A 12 -8.90 -7.66 -12.97
C SER A 12 -8.96 -6.24 -12.43
N LYS A 13 -9.88 -5.97 -11.52
CA LYS A 13 -10.04 -4.64 -10.94
C LYS A 13 -8.82 -4.25 -10.11
N SER A 14 -8.38 -5.16 -9.24
CA SER A 14 -7.22 -4.90 -8.39
C SER A 14 -5.93 -4.79 -9.21
N ASN A 15 -5.79 -5.63 -10.23
CA ASN A 15 -4.61 -5.59 -11.09
C ASN A 15 -4.56 -4.30 -11.93
N ALA A 16 -5.70 -3.84 -12.41
CA ALA A 16 -5.78 -2.59 -13.16
C ALA A 16 -5.38 -1.41 -12.26
N LEU A 17 -5.82 -1.42 -11.01
CA LEU A 17 -5.47 -0.38 -10.07
C LEU A 17 -3.97 -0.41 -9.75
N LYS A 18 -3.40 -1.60 -9.61
CA LYS A 18 -1.96 -1.74 -9.41
C LYS A 18 -1.17 -1.10 -10.56
N HIS A 19 -1.55 -1.36 -11.80
CA HIS A 19 -0.88 -0.78 -12.95
C HIS A 19 -0.98 0.75 -12.96
N LYS A 20 -2.16 1.27 -12.64
CA LYS A 20 -2.35 2.71 -12.53
C LYS A 20 -1.42 3.31 -11.48
N MET A 21 -1.33 2.66 -10.32
CA MET A 21 -0.47 3.11 -9.24
C MET A 21 0.99 3.11 -9.63
N ILE A 22 1.45 2.06 -10.29
CA ILE A 22 2.86 1.97 -10.73
C ILE A 22 3.20 3.11 -11.67
N ASN A 23 2.30 3.45 -12.59
CA ASN A 23 2.53 4.57 -13.50
C ASN A 23 2.64 5.90 -12.77
N HIS A 24 1.81 6.13 -11.76
CA HIS A 24 1.90 7.34 -10.95
C HIS A 24 3.17 7.37 -10.11
N MET A 25 3.56 6.23 -9.57
CA MET A 25 4.74 6.17 -8.70
C MET A 25 6.04 6.45 -9.45
N LYS A 26 6.08 6.18 -10.73
CA LYS A 26 7.25 6.51 -11.54
C LYS A 26 7.55 8.00 -11.55
N ASP A 27 6.50 8.82 -11.48
CA ASP A 27 6.65 10.29 -11.49
C ASP A 27 7.28 10.80 -10.20
N PHE A 28 7.28 10.00 -9.13
CA PHE A 28 7.83 10.35 -7.83
C PHE A 28 9.14 9.62 -7.53
N GLN A 29 9.73 8.98 -8.54
CA GLN A 29 11.00 8.27 -8.40
C GLN A 29 10.94 7.15 -7.35
N MET A 30 9.80 6.48 -7.26
CA MET A 30 9.65 5.31 -6.41
C MET A 30 10.01 4.05 -7.19
N VAL A 31 10.61 3.08 -6.52
CA VAL A 31 11.09 1.85 -7.14
C VAL A 31 10.39 0.64 -6.54
N GLU A 32 9.93 -0.25 -7.40
CA GLU A 32 9.35 -1.50 -6.92
C GLU A 32 10.45 -2.47 -6.49
N ASP A 33 10.32 -2.98 -5.26
CA ASP A 33 11.27 -3.93 -4.70
C ASP A 33 10.50 -4.87 -3.77
N SER A 34 10.18 -6.07 -4.25
CA SER A 34 9.39 -7.03 -3.49
C SER A 34 10.20 -7.74 -2.41
N GLU A 35 11.52 -7.68 -2.46
CA GLU A 35 12.36 -8.34 -1.46
C GLU A 35 12.65 -7.45 -0.26
N ASN A 36 12.91 -6.18 -0.50
CA ASN A 36 13.24 -5.24 0.57
C ASN A 36 12.43 -3.95 0.46
N PRO A 37 11.10 -4.02 0.52
CA PRO A 37 10.29 -2.81 0.43
C PRO A 37 10.34 -2.00 1.73
N GLU A 38 10.18 -0.71 1.59
CA GLU A 38 9.95 0.18 2.74
C GLU A 38 8.45 0.29 3.02
N ILE A 39 7.64 0.13 1.98
CA ILE A 39 6.18 0.15 2.11
C ILE A 39 5.58 -0.97 1.28
N VAL A 40 4.61 -1.66 1.88
CA VAL A 40 3.83 -2.71 1.23
C VAL A 40 2.39 -2.24 1.09
N ILE A 41 1.90 -2.21 -0.12
CA ILE A 41 0.55 -1.76 -0.43
C ILE A 41 -0.26 -2.97 -0.85
N SER A 42 -1.38 -3.22 -0.16
CA SER A 42 -2.30 -4.29 -0.56
C SER A 42 -3.52 -3.69 -1.27
N VAL A 43 -3.89 -4.29 -2.38
CA VAL A 43 -5.04 -3.83 -3.18
C VAL A 43 -6.05 -4.97 -3.25
N GLY A 44 -7.16 -4.83 -2.53
CA GLY A 44 -8.16 -5.88 -2.45
C GLY A 44 -9.05 -5.69 -1.25
N GLY A 45 -9.01 -6.63 -0.32
CA GLY A 45 -9.76 -6.56 0.92
C GLY A 45 -8.88 -6.95 2.10
N ASP A 46 -9.54 -7.25 3.23
CA ASP A 46 -8.82 -7.59 4.46
C ASP A 46 -7.94 -8.83 4.28
N GLY A 47 -8.39 -9.81 3.49
CA GLY A 47 -7.61 -11.01 3.23
C GLY A 47 -6.30 -10.72 2.52
N THR A 48 -6.31 -9.79 1.58
CA THR A 48 -5.10 -9.40 0.87
C THR A 48 -4.13 -8.69 1.82
N LEU A 49 -4.65 -7.85 2.71
CA LEU A 49 -3.82 -7.18 3.70
C LEU A 49 -3.20 -8.18 4.67
N LEU A 50 -3.97 -9.16 5.13
CA LEU A 50 -3.45 -10.21 5.99
C LEU A 50 -2.36 -11.02 5.30
N GLN A 51 -2.55 -11.32 4.02
CA GLN A 51 -1.54 -12.01 3.23
C GLN A 51 -0.24 -11.20 3.17
N ALA A 52 -0.36 -9.88 3.03
CA ALA A 52 0.80 -9.00 3.04
C ALA A 52 1.56 -9.10 4.37
N PHE A 53 0.84 -9.08 5.49
CA PHE A 53 1.46 -9.25 6.81
C PHE A 53 2.20 -10.58 6.91
N HIS A 54 1.61 -11.66 6.43
CA HIS A 54 2.26 -12.96 6.46
C HIS A 54 3.52 -13.00 5.59
N GLN A 55 3.42 -12.47 4.39
CA GLN A 55 4.53 -12.50 3.44
C GLN A 55 5.74 -11.72 3.96
N TYR A 56 5.51 -10.65 4.70
CA TYR A 56 6.56 -9.79 5.22
C TYR A 56 6.67 -9.87 6.74
N SER A 57 6.27 -11.02 7.33
CA SER A 57 6.27 -11.20 8.78
C SER A 57 7.66 -11.06 9.40
N HIS A 58 8.69 -11.39 8.65
CA HIS A 58 10.08 -11.32 9.13
C HIS A 58 10.62 -9.88 9.17
N MET A 59 9.88 -8.92 8.65
CA MET A 59 10.35 -7.53 8.61
C MET A 59 9.25 -6.52 8.97
N LEU A 60 8.30 -6.94 9.81
CA LEU A 60 7.16 -6.10 10.21
C LEU A 60 7.59 -4.78 10.85
N SER A 61 8.70 -4.78 11.59
CA SER A 61 9.18 -3.57 12.25
C SER A 61 9.84 -2.58 11.30
N LYS A 62 10.14 -3.01 10.07
CA LYS A 62 10.85 -2.18 9.09
C LYS A 62 9.99 -1.74 7.92
N VAL A 63 8.77 -2.27 7.83
CA VAL A 63 7.90 -2.07 6.68
C VAL A 63 6.60 -1.41 7.13
N ALA A 64 6.16 -0.41 6.37
CA ALA A 64 4.85 0.20 6.57
C ALA A 64 3.85 -0.51 5.65
N PHE A 65 2.64 -0.75 6.16
CA PHE A 65 1.59 -1.42 5.41
C PHE A 65 0.42 -0.49 5.13
N VAL A 66 -0.06 -0.48 3.91
CA VAL A 66 -1.21 0.32 3.50
C VAL A 66 -2.19 -0.57 2.74
N GLY A 67 -3.47 -0.51 3.12
CA GLY A 67 -4.51 -1.27 2.44
C GLY A 67 -5.39 -0.36 1.59
N ILE A 68 -5.65 -0.78 0.36
CA ILE A 68 -6.61 -0.12 -0.52
C ILE A 68 -7.74 -1.11 -0.78
N HIS A 69 -8.95 -0.71 -0.43
CA HIS A 69 -10.11 -1.56 -0.49
C HIS A 69 -10.83 -1.42 -1.83
N THR A 70 -10.94 -2.52 -2.58
CA THR A 70 -11.55 -2.51 -3.90
C THR A 70 -12.98 -3.07 -3.93
N GLY A 71 -13.46 -3.61 -2.81
CA GLY A 71 -14.79 -4.18 -2.71
C GLY A 71 -15.54 -3.61 -1.52
N HIS A 72 -16.11 -4.49 -0.69
CA HIS A 72 -16.76 -4.06 0.55
C HIS A 72 -15.73 -3.52 1.53
N LEU A 73 -16.13 -2.49 2.30
CA LEU A 73 -15.23 -1.95 3.31
C LEU A 73 -15.00 -2.99 4.41
N GLY A 74 -13.72 -3.24 4.69
CA GLY A 74 -13.32 -4.11 5.77
C GLY A 74 -12.85 -3.32 6.97
N PHE A 75 -12.25 -4.01 7.94
CA PHE A 75 -11.80 -3.37 9.16
C PHE A 75 -10.44 -2.71 9.02
N TYR A 76 -9.61 -3.21 8.12
CA TYR A 76 -8.19 -2.82 8.08
C TYR A 76 -7.80 -2.03 6.84
N ALA A 77 -8.67 -1.92 5.85
CA ALA A 77 -8.34 -1.17 4.64
C ALA A 77 -8.55 0.32 4.89
N ASP A 78 -7.50 1.09 4.73
CA ASP A 78 -7.49 2.52 5.06
C ASP A 78 -7.89 3.43 3.90
N TRP A 79 -7.72 2.98 2.67
CA TRP A 79 -7.86 3.81 1.49
C TRP A 79 -8.82 3.21 0.49
N LEU A 80 -9.50 4.07 -0.26
CA LEU A 80 -10.40 3.67 -1.34
C LEU A 80 -9.71 3.88 -2.69
N PRO A 81 -10.17 3.18 -3.74
CA PRO A 81 -9.53 3.29 -5.06
C PRO A 81 -9.45 4.71 -5.59
N HIS A 82 -10.45 5.55 -5.34
CA HIS A 82 -10.43 6.92 -5.82
C HIS A 82 -9.48 7.83 -5.05
N GLU A 83 -8.90 7.34 -3.96
CA GLU A 83 -7.95 8.09 -3.14
C GLU A 83 -6.49 7.77 -3.47
N VAL A 84 -6.26 6.92 -4.48
CA VAL A 84 -4.91 6.44 -4.80
C VAL A 84 -3.93 7.56 -5.11
N GLU A 85 -4.35 8.55 -5.89
CA GLU A 85 -3.46 9.65 -6.24
C GLU A 85 -3.06 10.45 -5.00
N LYS A 86 -4.03 10.69 -4.11
CA LYS A 86 -3.78 11.39 -2.87
C LYS A 86 -2.83 10.58 -1.97
N LEU A 87 -3.04 9.27 -1.90
CA LEU A 87 -2.17 8.40 -1.12
C LEU A 87 -0.72 8.47 -1.62
N ILE A 88 -0.52 8.38 -2.91
CA ILE A 88 0.83 8.43 -3.48
C ILE A 88 1.50 9.76 -3.18
N ILE A 89 0.77 10.86 -3.29
CA ILE A 89 1.30 12.18 -2.96
C ILE A 89 1.69 12.25 -1.48
N GLU A 90 0.85 11.73 -0.59
CA GLU A 90 1.15 11.73 0.83
C GLU A 90 2.39 10.89 1.15
N ILE A 91 2.51 9.72 0.53
CA ILE A 91 3.69 8.87 0.72
C ILE A 91 4.94 9.61 0.28
N ASN A 92 4.90 10.27 -0.87
CA ASN A 92 6.05 11.00 -1.39
C ASN A 92 6.43 12.18 -0.49
N ASN A 93 5.44 12.92 0.00
CA ASN A 93 5.68 14.14 0.76
C ASN A 93 6.00 13.88 2.24
N THR A 94 5.52 12.79 2.78
CA THR A 94 5.67 12.51 4.21
C THR A 94 6.40 11.19 4.46
N ARG A 95 7.35 10.91 3.61
CA ARG A 95 8.11 9.67 3.66
C ARG A 95 8.64 9.35 5.06
N THR A 96 9.23 10.32 5.73
CA THR A 96 9.76 10.12 7.08
C THR A 96 8.67 10.03 8.13
N LYS A 97 7.43 10.42 7.79
CA LYS A 97 6.29 10.41 8.71
C LYS A 97 5.31 9.29 8.37
N LEU A 98 5.70 8.36 7.51
CA LEU A 98 4.81 7.30 7.05
C LEU A 98 4.23 6.48 8.20
N THR A 99 5.06 6.17 9.20
CA THR A 99 4.61 5.43 10.36
C THR A 99 3.49 6.17 11.11
N LEU A 100 3.61 7.47 11.26
CA LEU A 100 2.59 8.28 11.93
C LEU A 100 1.29 8.30 11.13
N MET A 101 1.40 8.38 9.81
CA MET A 101 0.23 8.35 8.94
C MET A 101 -0.53 7.02 9.06
N LEU A 102 0.19 5.91 9.06
CA LEU A 102 -0.41 4.60 9.22
C LEU A 102 -1.02 4.43 10.61
N LYS A 103 -0.35 4.90 11.65
CA LYS A 103 -0.86 4.84 13.00
C LYS A 103 -2.16 5.62 13.13
N SER A 104 -2.22 6.79 12.54
CA SER A 104 -3.44 7.62 12.55
C SER A 104 -4.61 6.90 11.89
N LYS A 105 -4.38 6.19 10.80
CA LYS A 105 -5.42 5.44 10.12
C LYS A 105 -5.86 4.21 10.92
N SER A 106 -4.92 3.54 11.58
CA SER A 106 -5.26 2.34 12.34
C SER A 106 -5.93 2.65 13.68
N ASP A 107 -5.76 3.85 14.20
CA ASP A 107 -6.41 4.27 15.45
C ASP A 107 -7.89 4.62 15.24
N LEU A 108 -8.35 4.67 14.02
CA LEU A 108 -9.74 4.93 13.72
C LEU A 108 -10.58 3.67 13.89
#